data_4d17673cdb9e279c14466ba6c5db750a
#
_entry.id   4d17673cdb9e279c14466ba6c5db750a
#
_cell.length_a   1.000
_cell.length_b   1.000
_cell.length_c   1.000
_cell.angle_alpha   90.00
_cell.angle_beta   90.00
_cell.angle_gamma   90.00
#
_symmetry.space_group_name_H-M   'P 1'
#
loop_
_entity.id
_entity.type
_entity.pdbx_description
1 polymer ?
#
loop_
_entity_poly.entity_id
_entity_poly.type
_entity_poly.pdbx_seq_one_letter_code
_entity_poly.pdbx_strand_id
1 'polypeptide(L)'
;MTEDARTSSPDPQAAEEETEQGLACVLVFNANDPSGAGGLSSDALAMGSVGTHCLPVVTGTYVRDTSSILDFYPMDEEAVSEQSRAIAEDVPVQVIKVGFAGTPENLAMIAELSDDYDGVPVIAYMPNLSWWDDSKIDDYLDAFRELLLPQTSVLVGHHSTLRRWLLPDWEGERNPGPRDIAKAASELGVPYTLVTGLPLPE
;
A
#
# COMPACT_ATOMS: atom_id res chain seq x y z
N MET A 1 -4.01 -60.08 0.66
CA MET A 1 -4.50 -59.00 1.49
C MET A 1 -4.18 -57.71 0.76
N THR A 2 -5.15 -57.23 0.02
CA THR A 2 -5.08 -55.99 -0.81
C THR A 2 -5.90 -54.93 -0.06
N GLU A 3 -5.19 -53.93 0.42
CA GLU A 3 -5.71 -52.78 1.18
C GLU A 3 -6.31 -51.77 0.17
N ASP A 4 -7.60 -51.59 0.28
CA ASP A 4 -8.44 -50.76 -0.60
C ASP A 4 -8.26 -49.30 -0.17
N ALA A 5 -7.48 -48.51 -0.91
CA ALA A 5 -7.32 -47.09 -0.71
C ALA A 5 -8.60 -46.38 -1.22
N ARG A 6 -9.52 -46.10 -0.30
CA ARG A 6 -10.68 -45.24 -0.57
C ARG A 6 -10.20 -43.80 -0.75
N THR A 7 -10.16 -43.35 -2.00
CA THR A 7 -10.10 -41.93 -2.33
C THR A 7 -11.44 -41.28 -1.94
N SER A 8 -11.44 -40.49 -0.86
CA SER A 8 -12.57 -39.65 -0.51
C SER A 8 -12.75 -38.57 -1.57
N SER A 9 -13.86 -38.59 -2.27
CA SER A 9 -14.25 -37.47 -3.12
C SER A 9 -14.44 -36.23 -2.25
N PRO A 10 -14.02 -35.02 -2.71
CA PRO A 10 -14.26 -33.78 -1.98
C PRO A 10 -15.78 -33.56 -1.81
N ASP A 11 -16.14 -33.05 -0.65
CA ASP A 11 -17.52 -32.73 -0.28
C ASP A 11 -18.07 -31.64 -1.25
N PRO A 12 -19.16 -31.90 -1.99
CA PRO A 12 -19.74 -30.88 -2.85
C PRO A 12 -20.20 -29.63 -2.14
N GLN A 13 -20.55 -29.71 -0.84
CA GLN A 13 -20.94 -28.55 -0.04
C GLN A 13 -19.76 -27.64 0.29
N ALA A 14 -18.56 -28.19 0.50
CA ALA A 14 -17.35 -27.38 0.70
C ALA A 14 -16.95 -26.60 -0.58
N ALA A 15 -17.20 -27.17 -1.76
CA ALA A 15 -16.96 -26.50 -3.04
C ALA A 15 -18.00 -25.41 -3.36
N GLU A 16 -19.24 -25.55 -2.84
CA GLU A 16 -20.28 -24.53 -2.97
C GLU A 16 -20.05 -23.34 -2.01
N GLU A 17 -19.54 -23.58 -0.79
CA GLU A 17 -19.16 -22.51 0.15
C GLU A 17 -17.95 -21.69 -0.34
N GLU A 18 -17.00 -22.29 -1.07
CA GLU A 18 -15.87 -21.55 -1.70
C GLU A 18 -16.32 -20.70 -2.89
N THR A 19 -17.43 -21.00 -3.55
CA THR A 19 -17.97 -20.23 -4.69
C THR A 19 -18.86 -19.06 -4.29
N GLU A 20 -19.32 -18.98 -3.03
CA GLU A 20 -20.09 -17.84 -2.51
C GLU A 20 -19.21 -16.72 -1.92
N GLN A 21 -17.91 -16.94 -1.69
CA GLN A 21 -16.99 -15.87 -1.33
C GLN A 21 -16.64 -15.08 -2.60
N GLY A 22 -17.29 -13.92 -2.77
CA GLY A 22 -16.96 -12.97 -3.83
C GLY A 22 -15.47 -12.61 -3.82
N LEU A 23 -14.96 -12.06 -4.92
CA LEU A 23 -13.57 -11.58 -5.00
C LEU A 23 -13.27 -10.61 -3.85
N ALA A 24 -12.12 -10.79 -3.19
CA ALA A 24 -11.68 -9.82 -2.20
C ALA A 24 -11.47 -8.45 -2.84
N CYS A 25 -12.04 -7.41 -2.26
CA CYS A 25 -11.98 -6.05 -2.76
C CYS A 25 -10.97 -5.22 -1.98
N VAL A 26 -10.05 -4.57 -2.69
CA VAL A 26 -9.02 -3.71 -2.12
C VAL A 26 -9.23 -2.29 -2.58
N LEU A 27 -9.49 -1.37 -1.64
CA LEU A 27 -9.55 0.06 -1.90
C LEU A 27 -8.12 0.60 -2.03
N VAL A 28 -7.80 1.19 -3.18
CA VAL A 28 -6.43 1.58 -3.51
C VAL A 28 -6.34 3.07 -3.78
N PHE A 29 -5.66 3.79 -2.91
CA PHE A 29 -5.29 5.19 -3.12
C PHE A 29 -3.91 5.26 -3.77
N ASN A 30 -3.83 5.72 -4.99
CA ASN A 30 -2.54 5.91 -5.67
C ASN A 30 -2.67 6.87 -6.86
N ALA A 31 -1.53 7.34 -7.34
CA ALA A 31 -1.48 8.16 -8.55
C ALA A 31 -1.64 7.32 -9.81
N ASN A 32 -2.16 7.94 -10.86
CA ASN A 32 -2.09 7.40 -12.20
C ASN A 32 -0.64 7.52 -12.74
N ASP A 33 -0.06 6.41 -13.17
CA ASP A 33 1.25 6.37 -13.81
C ASP A 33 1.10 5.99 -15.29
N PRO A 34 1.28 6.95 -16.22
CA PRO A 34 1.12 6.69 -17.65
C PRO A 34 2.18 5.74 -18.22
N SER A 35 3.29 5.49 -17.52
CA SER A 35 4.29 4.50 -17.94
C SER A 35 3.84 3.07 -17.71
N GLY A 36 2.82 2.86 -16.86
CA GLY A 36 2.34 1.52 -16.45
C GLY A 36 3.30 0.75 -15.54
N ALA A 37 4.44 1.35 -15.16
CA ALA A 37 5.45 0.69 -14.31
C ALA A 37 5.11 0.76 -12.82
N GLY A 38 4.18 1.61 -12.43
CA GLY A 38 3.73 1.83 -11.06
C GLY A 38 2.30 2.36 -11.00
N GLY A 39 1.96 2.99 -9.89
CA GLY A 39 0.67 3.64 -9.68
C GLY A 39 -0.52 2.68 -9.74
N LEU A 40 -1.71 3.23 -9.95
CA LEU A 40 -2.96 2.49 -10.00
C LEU A 40 -2.99 1.40 -11.07
N SER A 41 -2.39 1.64 -12.25
CA SER A 41 -2.36 0.65 -13.34
C SER A 41 -1.63 -0.62 -12.92
N SER A 42 -0.46 -0.48 -12.29
CA SER A 42 0.32 -1.61 -11.78
C SER A 42 -0.40 -2.33 -10.63
N ASP A 43 -1.04 -1.57 -9.73
CA ASP A 43 -1.82 -2.14 -8.64
C ASP A 43 -2.99 -2.98 -9.15
N ALA A 44 -3.77 -2.46 -10.09
CA ALA A 44 -4.91 -3.17 -10.68
C ALA A 44 -4.48 -4.46 -11.40
N LEU A 45 -3.37 -4.41 -12.15
CA LEU A 45 -2.83 -5.59 -12.83
C LEU A 45 -2.33 -6.65 -11.83
N ALA A 46 -1.61 -6.24 -10.80
CA ALA A 46 -1.09 -7.14 -9.77
C ALA A 46 -2.24 -7.82 -9.01
N MET A 47 -3.26 -7.07 -8.58
CA MET A 47 -4.42 -7.59 -7.87
C MET A 47 -5.24 -8.53 -8.76
N GLY A 48 -5.50 -8.15 -10.01
CA GLY A 48 -6.19 -9.01 -10.97
C GLY A 48 -5.46 -10.34 -11.22
N SER A 49 -4.11 -10.31 -11.19
CA SER A 49 -3.31 -11.53 -11.39
C SER A 49 -3.42 -12.56 -10.26
N VAL A 50 -3.84 -12.14 -9.08
CA VAL A 50 -4.04 -13.00 -7.90
C VAL A 50 -5.51 -13.19 -7.54
N GLY A 51 -6.43 -12.83 -8.44
CA GLY A 51 -7.87 -13.02 -8.23
C GLY A 51 -8.48 -12.06 -7.22
N THR A 52 -7.94 -10.83 -7.10
CA THR A 52 -8.44 -9.77 -6.21
C THR A 52 -9.01 -8.63 -7.04
N HIS A 53 -10.08 -7.99 -6.57
CA HIS A 53 -10.69 -6.84 -7.22
C HIS A 53 -10.10 -5.53 -6.69
N CYS A 54 -9.53 -4.73 -7.59
CA CYS A 54 -9.00 -3.40 -7.27
C CYS A 54 -10.13 -2.36 -7.38
N LEU A 55 -10.32 -1.57 -6.32
CA LEU A 55 -11.19 -0.38 -6.29
C LEU A 55 -10.28 0.85 -6.34
N PRO A 56 -9.97 1.38 -7.54
CA PRO A 56 -8.96 2.42 -7.69
C PRO A 56 -9.50 3.82 -7.38
N VAL A 57 -8.84 4.53 -6.47
CA VAL A 57 -9.05 5.94 -6.15
C VAL A 57 -7.84 6.73 -6.64
N VAL A 58 -8.07 7.67 -7.55
CA VAL A 58 -7.01 8.49 -8.16
C VAL A 58 -6.65 9.63 -7.22
N THR A 59 -5.39 9.67 -6.76
CA THR A 59 -4.85 10.77 -5.93
C THR A 59 -4.14 11.85 -6.73
N GLY A 60 -3.92 11.62 -8.00
CA GLY A 60 -3.26 12.52 -8.94
C GLY A 60 -2.71 11.79 -10.15
N THR A 61 -1.95 12.50 -10.97
CA THR A 61 -1.31 11.91 -12.15
C THR A 61 0.13 12.38 -12.32
N TYR A 62 1.02 11.45 -12.63
CA TYR A 62 2.39 11.77 -12.99
C TYR A 62 2.50 12.27 -14.43
N VAL A 63 3.35 13.27 -14.64
CA VAL A 63 3.92 13.59 -15.94
C VAL A 63 5.30 12.96 -15.98
N ARG A 64 5.44 11.88 -16.73
CA ARG A 64 6.70 11.14 -16.77
C ARG A 64 6.88 10.36 -18.07
N ASP A 65 8.13 10.02 -18.35
CA ASP A 65 8.51 8.95 -19.26
C ASP A 65 8.91 7.66 -18.49
N THR A 66 9.53 6.71 -19.17
CA THR A 66 9.99 5.45 -18.55
C THR A 66 11.23 5.61 -17.66
N SER A 67 11.90 6.76 -17.68
CA SER A 67 13.17 7.02 -16.99
C SER A 67 13.01 7.95 -15.81
N SER A 68 12.17 8.99 -15.93
CA SER A 68 12.08 10.08 -14.96
C SER A 68 10.67 10.62 -14.80
N ILE A 69 10.36 11.09 -13.59
CA ILE A 69 9.17 11.86 -13.27
C ILE A 69 9.52 13.34 -13.49
N LEU A 70 8.74 14.02 -14.31
CA LEU A 70 8.94 15.42 -14.70
C LEU A 70 8.07 16.36 -13.88
N ASP A 71 6.85 15.92 -13.54
CA ASP A 71 5.87 16.70 -12.78
C ASP A 71 4.81 15.79 -12.18
N PHE A 72 3.99 16.35 -11.29
CA PHE A 72 2.86 15.68 -10.67
C PHE A 72 1.70 16.64 -10.47
N TYR A 73 0.51 16.25 -10.92
CA TYR A 73 -0.73 16.97 -10.71
C TYR A 73 -1.59 16.24 -9.67
N PRO A 74 -1.68 16.75 -8.43
CA PRO A 74 -2.55 16.15 -7.41
C PRO A 74 -4.02 16.35 -7.76
N MET A 75 -4.85 15.39 -7.36
CA MET A 75 -6.29 15.62 -7.17
C MET A 75 -6.49 16.36 -5.86
N ASP A 76 -7.49 17.24 -5.81
CA ASP A 76 -7.88 17.86 -4.55
C ASP A 76 -8.53 16.85 -3.60
N GLU A 77 -8.49 17.16 -2.32
CA GLU A 77 -8.96 16.30 -1.23
C GLU A 77 -10.44 15.95 -1.38
N GLU A 78 -11.29 16.90 -1.78
CA GLU A 78 -12.72 16.68 -1.95
C GLU A 78 -12.98 15.62 -3.03
N ALA A 79 -12.30 15.72 -4.18
CA ALA A 79 -12.44 14.74 -5.25
C ALA A 79 -11.94 13.34 -4.86
N VAL A 80 -10.86 13.24 -4.07
CA VAL A 80 -10.35 11.94 -3.57
C VAL A 80 -11.33 11.35 -2.55
N SER A 81 -11.89 12.18 -1.66
CA SER A 81 -12.89 11.77 -0.68
C SER A 81 -14.17 11.26 -1.35
N GLU A 82 -14.71 12.01 -2.33
CA GLU A 82 -15.93 11.60 -3.03
C GLU A 82 -15.77 10.29 -3.80
N GLN A 83 -14.63 10.08 -4.49
CA GLN A 83 -14.33 8.82 -5.16
C GLN A 83 -14.33 7.63 -4.18
N SER A 84 -13.63 7.79 -3.06
CA SER A 84 -13.43 6.69 -2.10
C SER A 84 -14.72 6.35 -1.37
N ARG A 85 -15.49 7.34 -0.90
CA ARG A 85 -16.74 7.12 -0.18
C ARG A 85 -17.80 6.51 -1.09
N ALA A 86 -17.94 6.99 -2.31
CA ALA A 86 -18.94 6.48 -3.26
C ALA A 86 -18.77 4.97 -3.52
N ILE A 87 -17.53 4.49 -3.66
CA ILE A 87 -17.30 3.07 -3.93
C ILE A 87 -17.29 2.23 -2.65
N ALA A 88 -16.78 2.76 -1.54
CA ALA A 88 -16.69 2.02 -0.29
C ALA A 88 -18.05 1.85 0.43
N GLU A 89 -19.03 2.71 0.12
CA GLU A 89 -20.41 2.55 0.56
C GLU A 89 -21.18 1.49 -0.23
N ASP A 90 -20.77 1.20 -1.46
CA ASP A 90 -21.43 0.24 -2.37
C ASP A 90 -20.79 -1.16 -2.31
N VAL A 91 -19.47 -1.24 -2.12
CA VAL A 91 -18.70 -2.49 -2.18
C VAL A 91 -17.96 -2.74 -0.85
N PRO A 92 -18.08 -3.95 -0.25
CA PRO A 92 -17.34 -4.30 0.95
C PRO A 92 -15.83 -4.25 0.73
N VAL A 93 -15.12 -3.42 1.50
CA VAL A 93 -13.66 -3.28 1.45
C VAL A 93 -13.01 -4.22 2.46
N GLN A 94 -12.10 -5.10 2.03
CA GLN A 94 -11.38 -6.02 2.89
C GLN A 94 -9.95 -5.55 3.21
N VAL A 95 -9.37 -4.68 2.39
CA VAL A 95 -8.03 -4.11 2.57
C VAL A 95 -8.03 -2.69 2.02
N ILE A 96 -7.35 -1.78 2.70
CA ILE A 96 -7.01 -0.46 2.19
C ILE A 96 -5.53 -0.45 1.83
N LYS A 97 -5.20 -0.09 0.58
CA LYS A 97 -3.82 0.12 0.15
C LYS A 97 -3.58 1.59 -0.15
N VAL A 98 -2.55 2.15 0.45
CA VAL A 98 -2.12 3.54 0.22
C VAL A 98 -0.76 3.53 -0.48
N GLY A 99 -0.74 4.03 -1.72
CA GLY A 99 0.48 4.33 -2.47
C GLY A 99 0.90 5.79 -2.29
N PHE A 100 1.11 6.52 -3.39
CA PHE A 100 1.41 7.95 -3.33
C PHE A 100 0.11 8.75 -3.26
N ALA A 101 -0.15 9.39 -2.12
CA ALA A 101 -1.38 10.16 -1.88
C ALA A 101 -1.36 11.55 -2.53
N GLY A 102 -0.17 12.04 -2.90
CA GLY A 102 0.01 13.30 -3.62
C GLY A 102 0.15 14.54 -2.75
N THR A 103 -0.63 14.67 -1.67
CA THR A 103 -0.59 15.83 -0.77
C THR A 103 -0.75 15.40 0.70
N PRO A 104 -0.33 16.24 1.67
CA PRO A 104 -0.62 16.02 3.10
C PRO A 104 -2.12 15.98 3.40
N GLU A 105 -2.92 16.80 2.72
CA GLU A 105 -4.38 16.86 2.89
C GLU A 105 -5.02 15.52 2.48
N ASN A 106 -4.60 14.95 1.35
CA ASN A 106 -5.05 13.63 0.94
C ASN A 106 -4.66 12.54 1.94
N LEU A 107 -3.44 12.62 2.54
CA LEU A 107 -3.04 11.69 3.60
C LEU A 107 -3.94 11.81 4.84
N ALA A 108 -4.28 13.04 5.25
CA ALA A 108 -5.19 13.27 6.37
C ALA A 108 -6.58 12.67 6.11
N MET A 109 -7.14 12.93 4.93
CA MET A 109 -8.44 12.37 4.52
C MET A 109 -8.42 10.84 4.44
N ILE A 110 -7.35 10.24 3.89
CA ILE A 110 -7.20 8.78 3.81
C ILE A 110 -7.09 8.17 5.22
N ALA A 111 -6.37 8.82 6.13
CA ALA A 111 -6.25 8.37 7.51
C ALA A 111 -7.60 8.43 8.24
N GLU A 112 -8.36 9.52 8.09
CA GLU A 112 -9.71 9.66 8.62
C GLU A 112 -10.66 8.58 8.07
N LEU A 113 -10.65 8.37 6.75
CA LEU A 113 -11.46 7.31 6.15
C LEU A 113 -11.05 5.93 6.65
N SER A 114 -9.76 5.67 6.83
CA SER A 114 -9.27 4.37 7.32
C SER A 114 -9.73 4.09 8.77
N ASP A 115 -9.87 5.13 9.59
CA ASP A 115 -10.39 5.03 10.97
C ASP A 115 -11.89 4.66 11.00
N ASP A 116 -12.65 5.06 9.98
CA ASP A 116 -14.06 4.66 9.82
C ASP A 116 -14.24 3.16 9.50
N TYR A 117 -13.18 2.47 9.04
CA TYR A 117 -13.19 1.04 8.66
C TYR A 117 -12.47 0.17 9.70
N ASP A 118 -13.03 0.11 10.93
CA ASP A 118 -12.45 -0.70 12.03
C ASP A 118 -12.23 -2.17 11.62
N GLY A 119 -11.02 -2.66 11.89
CA GLY A 119 -10.62 -4.04 11.55
C GLY A 119 -10.19 -4.28 10.10
N VAL A 120 -10.31 -3.30 9.19
CA VAL A 120 -9.79 -3.39 7.82
C VAL A 120 -8.29 -3.05 7.81
N PRO A 121 -7.40 -3.97 7.40
CA PRO A 121 -5.97 -3.71 7.42
C PRO A 121 -5.57 -2.65 6.39
N VAL A 122 -4.69 -1.73 6.83
CA VAL A 122 -4.09 -0.70 5.98
C VAL A 122 -2.68 -1.13 5.57
N ILE A 123 -2.42 -1.17 4.27
CA ILE A 123 -1.10 -1.43 3.69
C ILE A 123 -0.58 -0.11 3.11
N ALA A 124 0.42 0.48 3.74
CA ALA A 124 1.02 1.73 3.27
C ALA A 124 2.34 1.46 2.54
N TYR A 125 2.49 2.00 1.34
CA TYR A 125 3.72 1.96 0.57
C TYR A 125 4.43 3.31 0.63
N MET A 126 5.68 3.31 1.10
CA MET A 126 6.54 4.50 1.06
C MET A 126 7.20 4.64 -0.31
N PRO A 127 6.77 5.58 -1.14
CA PRO A 127 7.34 5.81 -2.46
C PRO A 127 8.74 6.45 -2.38
N ASN A 128 9.51 6.35 -3.45
CA ASN A 128 10.71 7.16 -3.61
C ASN A 128 10.31 8.57 -4.03
N LEU A 129 10.58 9.56 -3.18
CA LEU A 129 10.23 10.97 -3.38
C LEU A 129 11.40 11.83 -3.88
N SER A 130 12.55 11.23 -4.23
CA SER A 130 13.79 11.98 -4.61
C SER A 130 13.67 12.84 -5.88
N TRP A 131 12.58 12.73 -6.61
CA TRP A 131 12.23 13.52 -7.79
C TRP A 131 11.45 14.80 -7.43
N TRP A 132 10.98 14.91 -6.19
CA TRP A 132 10.09 15.98 -5.76
C TRP A 132 10.86 17.11 -5.07
N ASP A 133 10.21 18.23 -4.83
CA ASP A 133 10.76 19.38 -4.11
C ASP A 133 10.94 19.05 -2.61
N ASP A 134 12.09 19.40 -2.05
CA ASP A 134 12.47 19.05 -0.67
C ASP A 134 11.44 19.53 0.36
N SER A 135 10.89 20.75 0.21
CA SER A 135 9.87 21.27 1.14
C SER A 135 8.58 20.46 1.12
N LYS A 136 8.17 20.01 -0.06
CA LYS A 136 6.99 19.15 -0.22
C LYS A 136 7.23 17.75 0.32
N ILE A 137 8.47 17.26 0.22
CA ILE A 137 8.85 15.96 0.78
C ILE A 137 8.72 15.99 2.31
N ASP A 138 9.23 17.02 2.96
CA ASP A 138 9.19 17.16 4.44
C ASP A 138 7.74 17.20 4.93
N ASP A 139 6.90 18.07 4.37
CA ASP A 139 5.48 18.18 4.73
C ASP A 139 4.73 16.85 4.51
N TYR A 140 4.99 16.16 3.40
CA TYR A 140 4.39 14.86 3.09
C TYR A 140 4.84 13.77 4.06
N LEU A 141 6.13 13.69 4.37
CA LEU A 141 6.68 12.69 5.29
C LEU A 141 6.21 12.88 6.72
N ASP A 142 6.06 14.13 7.16
CA ASP A 142 5.50 14.45 8.47
C ASP A 142 4.03 14.02 8.57
N ALA A 143 3.20 14.36 7.58
CA ALA A 143 1.82 13.90 7.52
C ALA A 143 1.71 12.37 7.45
N PHE A 144 2.55 11.72 6.64
CA PHE A 144 2.59 10.27 6.55
C PHE A 144 2.93 9.61 7.89
N ARG A 145 3.92 10.18 8.62
CA ARG A 145 4.35 9.68 9.94
C ARG A 145 3.29 9.88 11.01
N GLU A 146 2.69 11.08 11.05
CA GLU A 146 1.79 11.46 12.15
C GLU A 146 0.38 10.92 11.96
N LEU A 147 -0.11 10.83 10.73
CA LEU A 147 -1.50 10.53 10.45
C LEU A 147 -1.71 9.09 9.94
N LEU A 148 -0.90 8.62 8.98
CA LEU A 148 -1.11 7.33 8.33
C LEU A 148 -0.43 6.17 9.04
N LEU A 149 0.82 6.32 9.52
CA LEU A 149 1.55 5.21 10.16
C LEU A 149 0.84 4.62 11.38
N PRO A 150 0.22 5.39 12.28
CA PRO A 150 -0.48 4.82 13.44
C PRO A 150 -1.61 3.86 13.08
N GLN A 151 -2.17 3.98 11.88
CA GLN A 151 -3.24 3.11 11.37
C GLN A 151 -2.73 2.01 10.43
N THR A 152 -1.44 2.04 10.10
CA THR A 152 -0.83 1.13 9.13
C THR A 152 -0.58 -0.24 9.74
N SER A 153 -1.18 -1.28 9.17
CA SER A 153 -0.93 -2.67 9.54
C SER A 153 0.37 -3.20 8.93
N VAL A 154 0.67 -2.80 7.69
CA VAL A 154 1.89 -3.22 6.97
C VAL A 154 2.51 -2.03 6.25
N LEU A 155 3.72 -1.67 6.63
CA LEU A 155 4.53 -0.70 5.88
C LEU A 155 5.37 -1.43 4.84
N VAL A 156 5.27 -1.02 3.58
CA VAL A 156 6.04 -1.57 2.47
C VAL A 156 6.95 -0.49 1.89
N GLY A 157 8.20 -0.81 1.61
CA GLY A 157 9.07 0.13 0.91
C GLY A 157 10.43 -0.44 0.56
N HIS A 158 11.14 0.27 -0.30
CA HIS A 158 12.49 -0.09 -0.68
C HIS A 158 13.47 0.20 0.47
N HIS A 159 14.44 -0.69 0.70
CA HIS A 159 15.42 -0.58 1.78
C HIS A 159 16.07 0.82 1.88
N SER A 160 16.53 1.37 0.75
CA SER A 160 17.18 2.69 0.74
C SER A 160 16.25 3.84 1.12
N THR A 161 14.97 3.76 0.71
CA THR A 161 13.95 4.78 1.01
C THR A 161 13.57 4.73 2.49
N LEU A 162 13.19 3.55 2.99
CA LEU A 162 12.80 3.37 4.38
C LEU A 162 13.94 3.70 5.35
N ARG A 163 15.18 3.29 5.03
CA ARG A 163 16.34 3.62 5.83
C ARG A 163 16.55 5.14 5.94
N ARG A 164 16.50 5.85 4.82
CA ARG A 164 16.73 7.31 4.79
C ARG A 164 15.70 8.06 5.63
N TRP A 165 14.46 7.58 5.58
CA TRP A 165 13.34 8.23 6.24
C TRP A 165 13.21 7.87 7.72
N LEU A 166 13.27 6.56 8.07
CA LEU A 166 13.06 6.10 9.44
C LEU A 166 14.30 6.19 10.31
N LEU A 167 15.49 6.20 9.72
CA LEU A 167 16.77 6.15 10.41
C LEU A 167 17.75 7.21 9.86
N PRO A 168 17.36 8.52 9.77
CA PRO A 168 18.21 9.55 9.19
C PRO A 168 19.49 9.73 10.01
N ASP A 169 19.40 9.66 11.34
CA ASP A 169 20.51 9.89 12.29
C ASP A 169 21.12 8.59 12.80
N TRP A 170 21.20 7.56 11.95
CA TRP A 170 21.75 6.26 12.35
C TRP A 170 23.26 6.35 12.71
N GLU A 171 23.57 6.16 14.00
CA GLU A 171 24.94 6.19 14.55
C GLU A 171 25.56 4.80 14.77
N GLY A 172 24.92 3.73 14.30
CA GLY A 172 25.43 2.37 14.48
C GLY A 172 26.71 2.10 13.68
N GLU A 173 27.57 1.21 14.21
CA GLU A 173 28.84 0.81 13.57
C GLU A 173 28.66 0.17 12.18
N ARG A 174 27.50 -0.38 11.90
CA ARG A 174 27.13 -1.01 10.60
C ARG A 174 25.98 -0.25 9.92
N ASN A 175 25.82 -0.45 8.63
CA ASN A 175 24.63 0.03 7.94
C ASN A 175 23.35 -0.62 8.53
N PRO A 176 22.27 0.15 8.75
CA PRO A 176 21.02 -0.39 9.26
C PRO A 176 20.44 -1.41 8.26
N GLY A 177 20.04 -2.55 8.79
CA GLY A 177 19.41 -3.63 8.04
C GLY A 177 17.89 -3.63 8.16
N PRO A 178 17.21 -4.61 7.53
CA PRO A 178 15.75 -4.70 7.57
C PRO A 178 15.15 -4.76 8.98
N ARG A 179 15.85 -5.40 9.92
CA ARG A 179 15.40 -5.49 11.33
C ARG A 179 15.42 -4.14 12.03
N ASP A 180 16.41 -3.30 11.73
CA ASP A 180 16.51 -1.96 12.34
C ASP A 180 15.40 -1.06 11.80
N ILE A 181 15.12 -1.17 10.49
CA ILE A 181 13.99 -0.48 9.84
C ILE A 181 12.65 -0.93 10.44
N ALA A 182 12.44 -2.25 10.58
CA ALA A 182 11.20 -2.77 11.15
C ALA A 182 11.02 -2.36 12.61
N LYS A 183 12.11 -2.27 13.39
CA LYS A 183 12.07 -1.77 14.76
C LYS A 183 11.66 -0.30 14.81
N ALA A 184 12.26 0.54 13.97
CA ALA A 184 11.91 1.96 13.90
C ALA A 184 10.43 2.17 13.48
N ALA A 185 9.93 1.39 12.51
CA ALA A 185 8.53 1.41 12.12
C ALA A 185 7.60 0.94 13.26
N SER A 186 8.00 -0.08 14.02
CA SER A 186 7.24 -0.58 15.17
C SER A 186 7.13 0.47 16.30
N GLU A 187 8.16 1.28 16.50
CA GLU A 187 8.15 2.41 17.47
C GLU A 187 7.16 3.51 17.04
N LEU A 188 6.79 3.57 15.76
CA LEU A 188 5.76 4.45 15.19
C LEU A 188 4.38 3.78 15.07
N GLY A 189 4.18 2.60 15.67
CA GLY A 189 2.90 1.91 15.70
C GLY A 189 2.68 0.86 14.62
N VAL A 190 3.61 0.65 13.70
CA VAL A 190 3.47 -0.31 12.59
C VAL A 190 3.90 -1.72 13.00
N PRO A 191 2.99 -2.71 13.07
CA PRO A 191 3.35 -4.06 13.52
C PRO A 191 4.17 -4.87 12.50
N TYR A 192 3.98 -4.63 11.20
CA TYR A 192 4.67 -5.39 10.14
C TYR A 192 5.33 -4.47 9.13
N THR A 193 6.55 -4.82 8.72
CA THR A 193 7.29 -4.08 7.70
C THR A 193 7.84 -5.00 6.64
N LEU A 194 7.49 -4.76 5.38
CA LEU A 194 8.03 -5.46 4.21
C LEU A 194 9.10 -4.58 3.55
N VAL A 195 10.36 -4.99 3.70
CA VAL A 195 11.51 -4.28 3.11
C VAL A 195 11.91 -4.96 1.80
N THR A 196 11.81 -4.22 0.70
CA THR A 196 12.20 -4.68 -0.64
C THR A 196 13.57 -4.17 -1.07
N GLY A 197 14.10 -4.63 -2.20
CA GLY A 197 15.38 -4.15 -2.74
C GLY A 197 16.62 -4.58 -1.95
N LEU A 198 16.54 -5.69 -1.24
CA LEU A 198 17.69 -6.30 -0.56
C LEU A 198 18.51 -7.12 -1.57
N PRO A 199 19.86 -7.09 -1.47
CA PRO A 199 20.68 -8.01 -2.24
C PRO A 199 20.37 -9.46 -1.84
N LEU A 200 20.35 -10.35 -2.81
CA LEU A 200 20.26 -11.78 -2.54
C LEU A 200 21.53 -12.21 -1.78
N PRO A 201 21.43 -13.14 -0.81
CA PRO A 201 22.61 -13.74 -0.23
C PRO A 201 23.39 -14.51 -1.31
N GLU A 202 24.72 -14.32 -1.31
CA GLU A 202 25.65 -15.06 -2.17
C GLU A 202 25.69 -16.56 -1.80
#